data_79fb36219d38c50a2a334688bb457a95
#
_entry.id   79fb36219d38c50a2a334688bb457a95
#
_cell.length_a   1.000
_cell.length_b   1.000
_cell.length_c   1.000
_cell.angle_alpha   90.00
_cell.angle_beta   90.00
_cell.angle_gamma   90.00
#
_symmetry.space_group_name_H-M   'P 1'
#
loop_
_entity.id
_entity.type
_entity.pdbx_description
1 polymer ?
#
loop_
_entity_poly.entity_id
_entity_poly.type
_entity_poly.pdbx_seq_one_letter_code
_entity_poly.pdbx_strand_id
1 'polypeptide(L)'
;MATQTESAYDAPQTGADVWLAQTRAFAVSTLREFLRNKAAVFWSVAFPAGFYLLTIALFIDTSTIPAEQVGFVKGVTALGFGMFGALVVCLNAFAGRLVDDLDDGRYEQFRAFPVAPTADLLGRMFAGALFAVVSFGVVIGVSVLTGAEYALRAPWSPLVIAVAFLAFAAVWMVVAVFLAVAVPDAKYANIIAISVVMLSHFLTGYNGTLPGMFAADPALLNLLPNTLGTRVVAYHLLDVSSWTSSSLTPPVPPAGIGHLGLLVGYGAVALLVGSVGMHRIVYERGWPV
;
A
#
# COMPACT_ATOMS: atom_id res chain seq x y z
N MET A 1 41.57 45.29 -10.11
CA MET A 1 40.43 45.27 -9.16
C MET A 1 39.64 44.00 -9.43
N ALA A 2 39.90 42.95 -8.69
CA ALA A 2 39.17 41.69 -8.76
C ALA A 2 38.08 41.76 -7.67
N THR A 3 36.82 41.90 -8.09
CA THR A 3 35.65 41.77 -7.24
C THR A 3 35.60 40.31 -6.75
N GLN A 4 35.98 40.06 -5.50
CA GLN A 4 35.64 38.85 -4.79
C GLN A 4 34.10 38.84 -4.64
N THR A 5 33.44 37.96 -5.38
CA THR A 5 32.07 37.56 -5.09
C THR A 5 32.14 36.82 -3.74
N GLU A 6 31.75 37.51 -2.66
CA GLU A 6 31.43 36.85 -1.38
C GLU A 6 30.38 35.79 -1.68
N SER A 7 30.83 34.55 -1.60
CA SER A 7 29.93 33.40 -1.52
C SER A 7 29.06 33.63 -0.29
N ALA A 8 27.78 33.88 -0.50
CA ALA A 8 26.79 33.93 0.56
C ALA A 8 26.87 32.61 1.30
N TYR A 9 27.47 32.66 2.49
CA TYR A 9 27.54 31.53 3.42
C TYR A 9 26.08 31.29 3.81
N ASP A 10 25.48 30.25 3.22
CA ASP A 10 24.12 29.84 3.58
C ASP A 10 24.10 29.63 5.09
N ALA A 11 23.14 30.29 5.75
CA ALA A 11 22.92 30.14 7.18
C ALA A 11 22.82 28.65 7.51
N PRO A 12 23.39 28.17 8.65
CA PRO A 12 23.37 26.76 9.00
C PRO A 12 21.91 26.27 8.99
N GLN A 13 21.62 25.34 8.07
CA GLN A 13 20.28 24.77 7.93
C GLN A 13 19.88 24.16 9.27
N THR A 14 18.64 24.41 9.70
CA THR A 14 18.12 23.80 10.92
C THR A 14 18.06 22.29 10.76
N GLY A 15 18.12 21.54 11.84
CA GLY A 15 18.00 20.07 11.79
C GLY A 15 16.71 19.62 11.08
N ALA A 16 15.64 20.42 11.16
CA ALA A 16 14.38 20.17 10.47
C ALA A 16 14.50 20.33 8.94
N ASP A 17 15.20 21.36 8.46
CA ASP A 17 15.39 21.61 7.04
C ASP A 17 16.22 20.51 6.39
N VAL A 18 17.30 20.06 7.08
CA VAL A 18 18.12 18.94 6.64
C VAL A 18 17.31 17.66 6.58
N TRP A 19 16.51 17.39 7.61
CA TRP A 19 15.66 16.22 7.66
C TRP A 19 14.62 16.20 6.52
N LEU A 20 13.96 17.32 6.24
CA LEU A 20 13.01 17.46 5.12
C LEU A 20 13.71 17.27 3.77
N ALA A 21 14.89 17.84 3.59
CA ALA A 21 15.67 17.69 2.36
C ALA A 21 16.06 16.21 2.14
N GLN A 22 16.49 15.50 3.18
CA GLN A 22 16.79 14.07 3.12
C GLN A 22 15.53 13.25 2.81
N THR A 23 14.41 13.49 3.49
CA THR A 23 13.13 12.82 3.24
C THR A 23 12.70 12.99 1.78
N ARG A 24 12.77 14.22 1.25
CA ARG A 24 12.47 14.50 -0.16
C ARG A 24 13.42 13.77 -1.11
N ALA A 25 14.72 13.74 -0.80
CA ALA A 25 15.73 13.07 -1.63
C ALA A 25 15.43 11.56 -1.73
N PHE A 26 15.15 10.90 -0.59
CA PHE A 26 14.77 9.49 -0.56
C PHE A 26 13.44 9.23 -1.29
N ALA A 27 12.45 10.10 -1.10
CA ALA A 27 11.17 9.97 -1.80
C ALA A 27 11.34 10.05 -3.32
N VAL A 28 12.07 11.04 -3.82
CA VAL A 28 12.30 11.23 -5.26
C VAL A 28 13.14 10.10 -5.84
N SER A 29 14.19 9.66 -5.15
CA SER A 29 15.02 8.53 -5.58
C SER A 29 14.18 7.25 -5.70
N THR A 30 13.46 6.90 -4.64
CA THR A 30 12.62 5.69 -4.59
C THR A 30 11.52 5.73 -5.66
N LEU A 31 10.87 6.88 -5.87
CA LEU A 31 9.84 7.01 -6.90
C LEU A 31 10.41 6.82 -8.31
N ARG A 32 11.58 7.43 -8.60
CA ARG A 32 12.26 7.25 -9.88
C ARG A 32 12.64 5.80 -10.13
N GLU A 33 13.08 5.10 -9.10
CA GLU A 33 13.48 3.70 -9.18
C GLU A 33 12.28 2.79 -9.42
N PHE A 34 11.14 3.01 -8.76
CA PHE A 34 9.90 2.31 -9.04
C PHE A 34 9.47 2.51 -10.51
N LEU A 35 9.50 3.75 -11.01
CA LEU A 35 9.11 4.05 -12.40
C LEU A 35 10.06 3.45 -13.43
N ARG A 36 11.34 3.27 -13.10
CA ARG A 36 12.34 2.63 -13.97
C ARG A 36 12.25 1.11 -13.96
N ASN A 37 11.74 0.51 -12.90
CA ASN A 37 11.55 -0.93 -12.79
C ASN A 37 10.26 -1.36 -13.51
N LYS A 38 10.39 -1.69 -14.81
CA LYS A 38 9.25 -2.07 -15.66
C LYS A 38 8.49 -3.29 -15.10
N ALA A 39 9.21 -4.24 -14.48
CA ALA A 39 8.57 -5.40 -13.85
C ALA A 39 7.74 -4.99 -12.63
N ALA A 40 8.25 -4.11 -11.77
CA ALA A 40 7.49 -3.60 -10.64
C ALA A 40 6.23 -2.83 -11.10
N VAL A 41 6.35 -1.98 -12.14
CA VAL A 41 5.20 -1.28 -12.73
C VAL A 41 4.18 -2.27 -13.29
N PHE A 42 4.64 -3.28 -14.04
CA PHE A 42 3.74 -4.29 -14.60
C PHE A 42 2.97 -5.04 -13.50
N TRP A 43 3.67 -5.63 -12.54
CA TRP A 43 3.05 -6.46 -11.51
C TRP A 43 2.18 -5.69 -10.52
N SER A 44 2.50 -4.43 -10.23
CA SER A 44 1.74 -3.62 -9.27
C SER A 44 0.66 -2.74 -9.89
N VAL A 45 0.75 -2.40 -11.18
CA VAL A 45 -0.22 -1.50 -11.84
C VAL A 45 -0.97 -2.20 -12.97
N ALA A 46 -0.23 -2.73 -13.97
CA ALA A 46 -0.85 -3.30 -15.15
C ALA A 46 -1.54 -4.64 -14.86
N PHE A 47 -0.91 -5.49 -14.06
CA PHE A 47 -1.45 -6.82 -13.73
C PHE A 47 -2.76 -6.74 -12.94
N PRO A 48 -2.91 -5.95 -11.84
CA PRO A 48 -4.18 -5.82 -11.15
C PRO A 48 -5.31 -5.29 -12.03
N ALA A 49 -5.02 -4.30 -12.88
CA ALA A 49 -6.00 -3.75 -13.81
C ALA A 49 -6.40 -4.77 -14.90
N GLY A 50 -5.43 -5.48 -15.48
CA GLY A 50 -5.68 -6.54 -16.44
C GLY A 50 -6.42 -7.71 -15.84
N PHE A 51 -6.09 -8.09 -14.59
CA PHE A 51 -6.76 -9.19 -13.90
C PHE A 51 -8.20 -8.83 -13.49
N TYR A 52 -8.45 -7.55 -13.14
CA TYR A 52 -9.81 -7.04 -13.00
C TYR A 52 -10.61 -7.22 -14.31
N LEU A 53 -10.06 -6.77 -15.45
CA LEU A 53 -10.71 -6.91 -16.76
C LEU A 53 -10.99 -8.38 -17.10
N LEU A 54 -10.01 -9.26 -16.87
CA LEU A 54 -10.15 -10.69 -17.07
C LEU A 54 -11.25 -11.28 -16.20
N THR A 55 -11.33 -10.84 -14.94
CA THR A 55 -12.33 -11.33 -13.98
C THR A 55 -13.73 -10.97 -14.40
N ILE A 56 -14.00 -9.73 -14.79
CA ILE A 56 -15.34 -9.32 -15.23
C ILE A 56 -15.72 -9.90 -16.61
N ALA A 57 -14.73 -10.20 -17.46
CA ALA A 57 -15.00 -10.75 -18.79
C ALA A 57 -15.26 -12.27 -18.79
N LEU A 58 -14.62 -13.01 -17.89
CA LEU A 58 -14.61 -14.48 -17.92
C LEU A 58 -15.28 -15.14 -16.70
N PHE A 59 -15.28 -14.48 -15.54
CA PHE A 59 -15.71 -15.09 -14.30
C PHE A 59 -17.00 -14.50 -13.73
N ILE A 60 -17.40 -13.29 -14.16
CA ILE A 60 -18.64 -12.66 -13.73
C ILE A 60 -19.64 -12.69 -14.89
N ASP A 61 -20.62 -13.57 -14.78
CA ASP A 61 -21.74 -13.57 -15.72
C ASP A 61 -22.75 -12.46 -15.37
N THR A 62 -22.57 -11.31 -16.03
CA THR A 62 -23.42 -10.14 -15.81
C THR A 62 -24.88 -10.36 -16.28
N SER A 63 -25.17 -11.40 -17.06
CA SER A 63 -26.53 -11.70 -17.49
C SER A 63 -27.40 -12.28 -16.37
N THR A 64 -26.78 -12.84 -15.34
CA THR A 64 -27.44 -13.39 -14.15
C THR A 64 -27.62 -12.38 -13.02
N ILE A 65 -27.06 -11.18 -13.18
CA ILE A 65 -27.09 -10.11 -12.17
C ILE A 65 -28.16 -9.09 -12.58
N PRO A 66 -29.03 -8.62 -11.66
CA PRO A 66 -29.95 -7.52 -11.96
C PRO A 66 -29.18 -6.31 -12.51
N ALA A 67 -29.72 -5.69 -13.57
CA ALA A 67 -29.05 -4.63 -14.30
C ALA A 67 -28.59 -3.47 -13.40
N GLU A 68 -29.38 -3.14 -12.37
CA GLU A 68 -29.10 -2.12 -11.38
C GLU A 68 -27.94 -2.46 -10.43
N GLN A 69 -27.51 -3.72 -10.36
CA GLN A 69 -26.44 -4.18 -9.49
C GLN A 69 -25.12 -4.44 -10.24
N VAL A 70 -25.14 -4.47 -11.56
CA VAL A 70 -23.95 -4.75 -12.37
C VAL A 70 -22.83 -3.75 -12.11
N GLY A 71 -23.16 -2.46 -12.07
CA GLY A 71 -22.19 -1.39 -11.77
C GLY A 71 -21.55 -1.54 -10.38
N PHE A 72 -22.38 -1.87 -9.38
CA PHE A 72 -21.91 -2.15 -8.01
C PHE A 72 -20.96 -3.36 -7.95
N VAL A 73 -21.32 -4.48 -8.55
CA VAL A 73 -20.48 -5.71 -8.56
C VAL A 73 -19.14 -5.44 -9.24
N LYS A 74 -19.13 -4.70 -10.36
CA LYS A 74 -17.88 -4.26 -11.00
C LYS A 74 -17.05 -3.37 -10.10
N GLY A 75 -17.69 -2.43 -9.38
CA GLY A 75 -17.03 -1.54 -8.43
C GLY A 75 -16.37 -2.28 -7.25
N VAL A 76 -17.09 -3.25 -6.67
CA VAL A 76 -16.58 -4.11 -5.60
C VAL A 76 -15.38 -4.92 -6.07
N THR A 77 -15.48 -5.54 -7.23
CA THR A 77 -14.40 -6.35 -7.83
C THR A 77 -13.17 -5.48 -8.09
N ALA A 78 -13.36 -4.30 -8.68
CA ALA A 78 -12.28 -3.36 -8.95
C ALA A 78 -11.62 -2.86 -7.67
N LEU A 79 -12.39 -2.58 -6.62
CA LEU A 79 -11.84 -2.20 -5.31
C LEU A 79 -10.93 -3.31 -4.75
N GLY A 80 -11.36 -4.57 -4.83
CA GLY A 80 -10.56 -5.72 -4.42
C GLY A 80 -9.21 -5.77 -5.15
N PHE A 81 -9.21 -5.66 -6.49
CA PHE A 81 -7.98 -5.66 -7.29
C PHE A 81 -7.15 -4.37 -7.13
N GLY A 82 -7.78 -3.24 -6.92
CA GLY A 82 -7.09 -1.99 -6.61
C GLY A 82 -6.31 -2.07 -5.30
N MET A 83 -6.93 -2.59 -4.24
CA MET A 83 -6.27 -2.83 -2.96
C MET A 83 -5.20 -3.93 -3.05
N PHE A 84 -5.40 -4.95 -3.88
CA PHE A 84 -4.38 -5.93 -4.20
C PHE A 84 -3.13 -5.27 -4.83
N GLY A 85 -3.31 -4.42 -5.84
CA GLY A 85 -2.22 -3.69 -6.48
C GLY A 85 -1.47 -2.79 -5.49
N ALA A 86 -2.21 -2.08 -4.63
CA ALA A 86 -1.61 -1.29 -3.55
C ALA A 86 -0.79 -2.16 -2.58
N LEU A 87 -1.28 -3.34 -2.23
CA LEU A 87 -0.58 -4.30 -1.37
C LEU A 87 0.69 -4.84 -2.03
N VAL A 88 0.65 -5.14 -3.32
CA VAL A 88 1.85 -5.54 -4.10
C VAL A 88 2.92 -4.45 -4.04
N VAL A 89 2.54 -3.18 -4.17
CA VAL A 89 3.49 -2.06 -4.01
C VAL A 89 4.05 -2.02 -2.60
N CYS A 90 3.18 -1.98 -1.59
CA CYS A 90 3.59 -1.75 -0.20
C CYS A 90 4.43 -2.88 0.38
N LEU A 91 4.16 -4.12 0.00
CA LEU A 91 4.88 -5.27 0.56
C LEU A 91 5.94 -5.77 -0.42
N ASN A 92 5.56 -6.18 -1.64
CA ASN A 92 6.50 -6.86 -2.54
C ASN A 92 7.51 -5.89 -3.17
N ALA A 93 7.04 -4.82 -3.83
CA ALA A 93 7.95 -3.89 -4.50
C ALA A 93 8.82 -3.13 -3.50
N PHE A 94 8.27 -2.79 -2.33
CA PHE A 94 9.00 -2.09 -1.28
C PHE A 94 10.04 -3.01 -0.61
N ALA A 95 9.69 -4.27 -0.26
CA ALA A 95 10.62 -5.23 0.32
C ALA A 95 11.77 -5.56 -0.65
N GLY A 96 11.45 -5.89 -1.91
CA GLY A 96 12.47 -6.18 -2.92
C GLY A 96 13.46 -5.03 -3.09
N ARG A 97 12.96 -3.80 -3.11
CA ARG A 97 13.84 -2.61 -3.20
C ARG A 97 14.75 -2.45 -1.99
N LEU A 98 14.23 -2.70 -0.80
CA LEU A 98 15.04 -2.60 0.42
C LEU A 98 16.12 -3.70 0.47
N VAL A 99 15.78 -4.92 0.04
CA VAL A 99 16.77 -6.02 -0.07
C VAL A 99 17.86 -5.64 -1.07
N ASP A 100 17.51 -5.14 -2.27
CA ASP A 100 18.50 -4.69 -3.25
C ASP A 100 19.46 -3.65 -2.66
N ASP A 101 18.95 -2.68 -1.91
CA ASP A 101 19.78 -1.64 -1.28
C ASP A 101 20.68 -2.18 -0.16
N LEU A 102 20.23 -3.23 0.55
CA LEU A 102 21.03 -3.93 1.55
C LEU A 102 22.15 -4.74 0.88
N ASP A 103 21.82 -5.51 -0.17
CA ASP A 103 22.77 -6.35 -0.91
C ASP A 103 23.81 -5.52 -1.66
N ASP A 104 23.42 -4.36 -2.20
CA ASP A 104 24.31 -3.41 -2.88
C ASP A 104 25.27 -2.67 -1.89
N GLY A 105 25.14 -2.88 -0.58
CA GLY A 105 25.95 -2.20 0.46
C GLY A 105 25.64 -0.71 0.58
N ARG A 106 24.50 -0.22 0.12
CA ARG A 106 24.14 1.21 0.17
C ARG A 106 24.00 1.71 1.61
N TYR A 107 23.55 0.86 2.52
CA TYR A 107 23.42 1.22 3.93
C TYR A 107 24.78 1.38 4.63
N GLU A 108 25.84 0.73 4.17
CA GLU A 108 27.20 1.00 4.63
C GLU A 108 27.65 2.41 4.27
N GLN A 109 27.29 2.85 3.06
CA GLN A 109 27.57 4.23 2.63
C GLN A 109 26.71 5.23 3.41
N PHE A 110 25.41 4.98 3.61
CA PHE A 110 24.54 5.88 4.38
C PHE A 110 25.00 6.06 5.82
N ARG A 111 25.60 5.03 6.44
CA ARG A 111 26.18 5.12 7.79
C ARG A 111 27.41 6.03 7.86
N ALA A 112 28.13 6.22 6.74
CA ALA A 112 29.26 7.13 6.68
C ALA A 112 28.85 8.61 6.59
N PHE A 113 27.57 8.90 6.36
CA PHE A 113 27.03 10.24 6.25
C PHE A 113 26.02 10.53 7.37
N PRO A 114 25.76 11.81 7.72
CA PRO A 114 24.79 12.20 8.73
C PRO A 114 23.35 12.06 8.20
N VAL A 115 22.96 10.83 7.82
CA VAL A 115 21.60 10.53 7.34
C VAL A 115 20.70 10.16 8.52
N ALA A 116 19.53 10.78 8.60
CA ALA A 116 18.53 10.43 9.59
C ALA A 116 17.75 9.17 9.16
N PRO A 117 17.78 8.06 9.93
CA PRO A 117 17.06 6.83 9.57
C PRO A 117 15.55 7.02 9.36
N THR A 118 14.95 7.95 10.12
CA THR A 118 13.55 8.31 9.97
C THR A 118 13.26 9.08 8.68
N ALA A 119 14.20 9.88 8.19
CA ALA A 119 14.06 10.58 6.91
C ALA A 119 14.12 9.59 5.72
N ASP A 120 15.01 8.60 5.78
CA ASP A 120 15.07 7.50 4.81
C ASP A 120 13.76 6.71 4.81
N LEU A 121 13.33 6.19 5.96
CA LEU A 121 12.09 5.42 6.07
C LEU A 121 10.88 6.19 5.52
N LEU A 122 10.64 7.40 6.04
CA LEU A 122 9.46 8.19 5.67
C LEU A 122 9.51 8.66 4.21
N GLY A 123 10.68 8.98 3.68
CA GLY A 123 10.84 9.31 2.28
C GLY A 123 10.46 8.16 1.36
N ARG A 124 10.96 6.96 1.65
CA ARG A 124 10.60 5.74 0.91
C ARG A 124 9.13 5.38 1.07
N MET A 125 8.60 5.48 2.28
CA MET A 125 7.18 5.20 2.55
C MET A 125 6.26 6.17 1.80
N PHE A 126 6.63 7.45 1.73
CA PHE A 126 5.87 8.43 0.96
C PHE A 126 5.85 8.07 -0.55
N ALA A 127 7.00 7.72 -1.12
CA ALA A 127 7.07 7.28 -2.51
C ALA A 127 6.28 6.00 -2.76
N GLY A 128 6.38 5.02 -1.85
CA GLY A 128 5.62 3.77 -1.89
C GLY A 128 4.11 4.01 -1.81
N ALA A 129 3.66 4.86 -0.87
CA ALA A 129 2.26 5.22 -0.73
C ALA A 129 1.71 5.93 -1.98
N LEU A 130 2.48 6.88 -2.55
CA LEU A 130 2.10 7.55 -3.78
C LEU A 130 1.96 6.55 -4.94
N PHE A 131 2.90 5.63 -5.09
CA PHE A 131 2.85 4.61 -6.14
C PHE A 131 1.70 3.62 -5.91
N ALA A 132 1.39 3.26 -4.66
CA ALA A 132 0.23 2.45 -4.30
C ALA A 132 -1.10 3.16 -4.62
N VAL A 133 -1.20 4.46 -4.37
CA VAL A 133 -2.35 5.29 -4.78
C VAL A 133 -2.52 5.30 -6.29
N VAL A 134 -1.43 5.43 -7.05
CA VAL A 134 -1.47 5.34 -8.52
C VAL A 134 -1.95 3.97 -8.97
N SER A 135 -1.42 2.89 -8.39
CA SER A 135 -1.85 1.53 -8.70
C SER A 135 -3.35 1.34 -8.45
N PHE A 136 -3.83 1.71 -7.27
CA PHE A 136 -5.26 1.68 -6.93
C PHE A 136 -6.09 2.53 -7.90
N GLY A 137 -5.67 3.76 -8.16
CA GLY A 137 -6.36 4.71 -9.03
C GLY A 137 -6.48 4.24 -10.48
N VAL A 138 -5.46 3.54 -11.00
CA VAL A 138 -5.52 2.94 -12.35
C VAL A 138 -6.60 1.87 -12.44
N VAL A 139 -6.68 0.97 -11.44
CA VAL A 139 -7.73 -0.07 -11.43
C VAL A 139 -9.12 0.55 -11.33
N ILE A 140 -9.30 1.54 -10.44
CA ILE A 140 -10.57 2.26 -10.31
C ILE A 140 -10.90 3.00 -11.62
N GLY A 141 -9.95 3.68 -12.25
CA GLY A 141 -10.14 4.38 -13.52
C GLY A 141 -10.55 3.42 -14.66
N VAL A 142 -9.86 2.29 -14.78
CA VAL A 142 -10.22 1.24 -15.76
C VAL A 142 -11.63 0.69 -15.50
N SER A 143 -11.98 0.51 -14.23
CA SER A 143 -13.29 -0.02 -13.88
C SER A 143 -14.44 0.94 -14.21
N VAL A 144 -14.26 2.23 -14.03
CA VAL A 144 -15.23 3.25 -14.45
C VAL A 144 -15.48 3.17 -15.95
N LEU A 145 -14.43 2.98 -16.75
CA LEU A 145 -14.55 2.82 -18.21
C LEU A 145 -15.34 1.55 -18.61
N THR A 146 -15.39 0.54 -17.73
CA THR A 146 -16.18 -0.68 -17.94
C THR A 146 -17.58 -0.63 -17.32
N GLY A 147 -17.99 0.52 -16.76
CA GLY A 147 -19.30 0.73 -16.15
C GLY A 147 -19.38 0.30 -14.69
N ALA A 148 -18.30 0.36 -13.94
CA ALA A 148 -18.34 0.27 -12.48
C ALA A 148 -18.91 1.56 -11.88
N GLU A 149 -19.70 1.42 -10.84
CA GLU A 149 -20.36 2.53 -10.16
C GLU A 149 -19.78 2.71 -8.76
N TYR A 150 -19.55 3.99 -8.40
CA TYR A 150 -19.04 4.41 -7.11
C TYR A 150 -19.93 5.52 -6.55
N ALA A 151 -20.19 5.47 -5.27
CA ALA A 151 -20.95 6.49 -4.56
C ALA A 151 -20.25 6.81 -3.25
N LEU A 152 -19.78 8.04 -3.13
CA LEU A 152 -19.23 8.52 -1.86
C LEU A 152 -20.35 8.60 -0.82
N ARG A 153 -20.13 7.90 0.28
CA ARG A 153 -21.09 7.84 1.38
C ARG A 153 -21.39 9.22 2.01
N ALA A 154 -20.40 10.08 2.09
CA ALA A 154 -20.50 11.40 2.70
C ALA A 154 -19.42 12.34 2.17
N PRO A 155 -19.57 13.66 2.31
CA PRO A 155 -18.59 14.63 1.85
C PRO A 155 -17.17 14.44 2.43
N TRP A 156 -17.06 13.86 3.63
CA TRP A 156 -15.78 13.56 4.27
C TRP A 156 -15.19 12.20 3.90
N SER A 157 -15.91 11.37 3.13
CA SER A 157 -15.43 10.04 2.71
C SER A 157 -14.06 10.07 2.02
N PRO A 158 -13.71 11.03 1.15
CA PRO A 158 -12.38 11.09 0.56
C PRO A 158 -11.26 11.20 1.60
N LEU A 159 -11.48 11.96 2.68
CA LEU A 159 -10.51 12.08 3.76
C LEU A 159 -10.37 10.77 4.53
N VAL A 160 -11.47 10.09 4.83
CA VAL A 160 -11.43 8.78 5.50
C VAL A 160 -10.73 7.73 4.65
N ILE A 161 -11.03 7.70 3.34
CA ILE A 161 -10.35 6.81 2.37
C ILE A 161 -8.85 7.09 2.38
N ALA A 162 -8.43 8.36 2.30
CA ALA A 162 -7.02 8.73 2.32
C ALA A 162 -6.33 8.29 3.61
N VAL A 163 -6.93 8.56 4.78
CA VAL A 163 -6.39 8.16 6.09
C VAL A 163 -6.31 6.63 6.21
N ALA A 164 -7.36 5.92 5.81
CA ALA A 164 -7.38 4.46 5.84
C ALA A 164 -6.31 3.86 4.91
N PHE A 165 -6.16 4.43 3.71
CA PHE A 165 -5.18 3.99 2.74
C PHE A 165 -3.74 4.24 3.23
N LEU A 166 -3.46 5.40 3.84
CA LEU A 166 -2.14 5.70 4.41
C LEU A 166 -1.81 4.80 5.59
N ALA A 167 -2.77 4.54 6.47
CA ALA A 167 -2.58 3.61 7.59
C ALA A 167 -2.32 2.18 7.10
N PHE A 168 -3.10 1.71 6.12
CA PHE A 168 -2.89 0.45 5.44
C PHE A 168 -1.47 0.37 4.83
N ALA A 169 -1.07 1.38 4.06
CA ALA A 169 0.24 1.43 3.42
C ALA A 169 1.38 1.42 4.45
N ALA A 170 1.24 2.17 5.55
CA ALA A 170 2.24 2.20 6.63
C ALA A 170 2.46 0.82 7.25
N VAL A 171 1.38 0.09 7.56
CA VAL A 171 1.48 -1.26 8.12
C VAL A 171 2.25 -2.17 7.18
N TRP A 172 1.87 -2.24 5.90
CA TRP A 172 2.45 -3.19 4.97
C TRP A 172 3.87 -2.84 4.55
N MET A 173 4.22 -1.56 4.46
CA MET A 173 5.61 -1.16 4.20
C MET A 173 6.52 -1.44 5.40
N VAL A 174 6.03 -1.34 6.63
CA VAL A 174 6.82 -1.73 7.80
C VAL A 174 6.97 -3.25 7.89
N VAL A 175 5.94 -4.03 7.55
CA VAL A 175 6.08 -5.49 7.38
C VAL A 175 7.14 -5.80 6.32
N ALA A 176 7.18 -5.04 5.21
CA ALA A 176 8.20 -5.19 4.17
C ALA A 176 9.62 -4.90 4.67
N VAL A 177 9.81 -3.89 5.55
CA VAL A 177 11.11 -3.62 6.19
C VAL A 177 11.58 -4.84 6.99
N PHE A 178 10.71 -5.41 7.83
CA PHE A 178 11.07 -6.58 8.62
C PHE A 178 11.28 -7.84 7.76
N LEU A 179 10.52 -7.99 6.70
CA LEU A 179 10.70 -9.08 5.74
C LEU A 179 12.07 -8.98 5.05
N ALA A 180 12.44 -7.79 4.57
CA ALA A 180 13.73 -7.55 3.93
C ALA A 180 14.90 -7.82 4.87
N VAL A 181 14.75 -7.48 6.16
CA VAL A 181 15.78 -7.75 7.17
C VAL A 181 15.84 -9.23 7.57
N ALA A 182 14.69 -9.91 7.61
CA ALA A 182 14.64 -11.32 8.04
C ALA A 182 15.06 -12.31 6.94
N VAL A 183 14.95 -11.91 5.67
CA VAL A 183 15.19 -12.78 4.51
C VAL A 183 16.19 -12.09 3.59
N PRO A 184 17.50 -12.38 3.76
CA PRO A 184 18.56 -11.69 3.03
C PRO A 184 18.59 -11.99 1.52
N ASP A 185 18.05 -13.11 1.09
CA ASP A 185 18.00 -13.47 -0.33
C ASP A 185 16.76 -12.84 -0.98
N ALA A 186 16.98 -11.93 -1.94
CA ALA A 186 15.93 -11.21 -2.67
C ALA A 186 14.90 -12.14 -3.33
N LYS A 187 15.31 -13.31 -3.81
CA LYS A 187 14.40 -14.30 -4.43
C LYS A 187 13.42 -14.86 -3.40
N TYR A 188 13.90 -15.26 -2.22
CA TYR A 188 13.04 -15.80 -1.18
C TYR A 188 12.18 -14.71 -0.54
N ALA A 189 12.72 -13.51 -0.33
CA ALA A 189 11.94 -12.36 0.14
C ALA A 189 10.76 -12.06 -0.80
N ASN A 190 10.99 -12.09 -2.11
CA ASN A 190 9.95 -11.89 -3.12
C ASN A 190 8.88 -12.99 -3.09
N ILE A 191 9.27 -14.27 -2.99
CA ILE A 191 8.34 -15.40 -2.91
C ILE A 191 7.46 -15.29 -1.65
N ILE A 192 8.05 -14.98 -0.50
CA ILE A 192 7.31 -14.81 0.75
C ILE A 192 6.38 -13.59 0.64
N ALA A 193 6.88 -12.46 0.14
CA ALA A 193 6.08 -11.25 -0.03
C ALA A 193 4.84 -11.51 -0.90
N ILE A 194 5.00 -12.12 -2.08
CA ILE A 194 3.87 -12.40 -2.96
C ILE A 194 2.90 -13.43 -2.37
N SER A 195 3.40 -14.40 -1.62
CA SER A 195 2.56 -15.39 -0.91
C SER A 195 1.69 -14.71 0.16
N VAL A 196 2.27 -13.79 0.92
CA VAL A 196 1.54 -12.99 1.92
C VAL A 196 0.53 -12.06 1.25
N VAL A 197 0.89 -11.43 0.12
CA VAL A 197 -0.02 -10.60 -0.68
C VAL A 197 -1.22 -11.42 -1.14
N MET A 198 -0.99 -12.61 -1.74
CA MET A 198 -2.06 -13.47 -2.24
C MET A 198 -2.98 -13.94 -1.12
N LEU A 199 -2.42 -14.47 -0.04
CA LEU A 199 -3.21 -14.91 1.12
C LEU A 199 -4.04 -13.75 1.70
N SER A 200 -3.41 -12.60 1.90
CA SER A 200 -4.09 -11.42 2.44
C SER A 200 -5.21 -10.94 1.53
N HIS A 201 -5.02 -10.99 0.20
CA HIS A 201 -6.04 -10.61 -0.77
C HIS A 201 -7.27 -11.54 -0.66
N PHE A 202 -7.05 -12.86 -0.57
CA PHE A 202 -8.16 -13.81 -0.44
C PHE A 202 -8.96 -13.63 0.85
N LEU A 203 -8.33 -13.19 1.93
CA LEU A 203 -8.99 -12.95 3.22
C LEU A 203 -9.93 -11.73 3.21
N THR A 204 -9.85 -10.83 2.22
CA THR A 204 -10.73 -9.65 2.17
C THR A 204 -12.19 -10.00 1.90
N GLY A 205 -12.44 -11.06 1.12
CA GLY A 205 -13.75 -11.43 0.60
C GLY A 205 -14.24 -10.61 -0.58
N TYR A 206 -13.38 -9.74 -1.16
CA TYR A 206 -13.70 -8.87 -2.30
C TYR A 206 -13.17 -9.42 -3.64
N ASN A 207 -12.92 -10.71 -3.69
CA ASN A 207 -12.37 -11.43 -4.84
C ASN A 207 -13.20 -12.68 -5.20
N GLY A 208 -14.42 -12.77 -4.70
CA GLY A 208 -15.30 -13.91 -4.90
C GLY A 208 -15.09 -15.08 -3.94
N THR A 209 -14.16 -14.99 -2.99
CA THR A 209 -14.02 -16.00 -1.92
C THR A 209 -14.97 -15.72 -0.78
N LEU A 210 -15.48 -16.79 -0.16
CA LEU A 210 -16.37 -16.69 1.00
C LEU A 210 -15.51 -16.56 2.29
N PRO A 211 -15.65 -15.46 3.04
CA PRO A 211 -14.88 -15.25 4.28
C PRO A 211 -15.08 -16.38 5.32
N GLY A 212 -16.25 -17.00 5.34
CA GLY A 212 -16.53 -18.14 6.20
C GLY A 212 -15.67 -19.39 5.93
N MET A 213 -14.95 -19.45 4.80
CA MET A 213 -13.96 -20.50 4.52
C MET A 213 -12.69 -20.32 5.36
N PHE A 214 -12.42 -19.11 5.85
CA PHE A 214 -11.19 -18.77 6.57
C PHE A 214 -11.40 -18.56 8.08
N ALA A 215 -12.62 -18.22 8.50
CA ALA A 215 -12.93 -17.97 9.90
C ALA A 215 -14.37 -18.40 10.20
N ALA A 216 -14.58 -19.03 11.35
CA ALA A 216 -15.92 -19.40 11.85
C ALA A 216 -16.81 -18.15 12.05
N ASP A 217 -16.21 -17.06 12.49
CA ASP A 217 -16.82 -15.73 12.51
C ASP A 217 -16.10 -14.80 11.53
N PRO A 218 -16.73 -14.46 10.41
CA PRO A 218 -16.16 -13.54 9.42
C PRO A 218 -15.83 -12.14 9.96
N ALA A 219 -16.41 -11.73 11.11
CA ALA A 219 -16.12 -10.46 11.74
C ALA A 219 -14.68 -10.40 12.28
N LEU A 220 -14.10 -11.54 12.68
CA LEU A 220 -12.70 -11.62 13.11
C LEU A 220 -11.71 -11.20 12.03
N LEU A 221 -12.07 -11.35 10.76
CA LEU A 221 -11.25 -10.90 9.65
C LEU A 221 -11.09 -9.37 9.62
N ASN A 222 -12.00 -8.62 10.25
CA ASN A 222 -11.87 -7.15 10.41
C ASN A 222 -10.72 -6.75 11.35
N LEU A 223 -10.13 -7.68 12.09
CA LEU A 223 -8.92 -7.43 12.88
C LEU A 223 -7.65 -7.48 12.03
N LEU A 224 -7.71 -8.03 10.82
CA LEU A 224 -6.57 -8.10 9.93
C LEU A 224 -6.41 -6.76 9.18
N PRO A 225 -5.21 -6.14 9.20
CA PRO A 225 -5.01 -4.80 8.62
C PRO A 225 -5.42 -4.70 7.15
N ASN A 226 -5.16 -5.75 6.35
CA ASN A 226 -5.53 -5.77 4.93
C ASN A 226 -7.04 -5.81 4.74
N THR A 227 -7.72 -6.71 5.43
CA THR A 227 -9.18 -6.86 5.35
C THR A 227 -9.86 -5.60 5.86
N LEU A 228 -9.42 -5.09 7.01
CA LEU A 228 -9.95 -3.88 7.61
C LEU A 228 -9.78 -2.67 6.69
N GLY A 229 -8.56 -2.45 6.15
CA GLY A 229 -8.28 -1.35 5.22
C GLY A 229 -9.16 -1.41 3.99
N THR A 230 -9.25 -2.58 3.35
CA THR A 230 -10.10 -2.80 2.17
C THR A 230 -11.57 -2.52 2.47
N ARG A 231 -12.08 -3.02 3.58
CA ARG A 231 -13.50 -2.87 3.97
C ARG A 231 -13.85 -1.44 4.39
N VAL A 232 -12.96 -0.72 5.04
CA VAL A 232 -13.16 0.71 5.35
C VAL A 232 -13.21 1.54 4.08
N VAL A 233 -12.31 1.31 3.12
CA VAL A 233 -12.35 1.97 1.82
C VAL A 233 -13.65 1.63 1.09
N ALA A 234 -14.08 0.36 1.08
CA ALA A 234 -15.32 -0.08 0.48
C ALA A 234 -16.55 0.63 1.06
N TYR A 235 -16.61 0.75 2.38
CA TYR A 235 -17.72 1.41 3.09
C TYR A 235 -17.90 2.88 2.72
N HIS A 236 -16.81 3.55 2.34
CA HIS A 236 -16.82 4.97 1.99
C HIS A 236 -16.87 5.25 0.49
N LEU A 237 -16.58 4.23 -0.34
CA LEU A 237 -16.49 4.40 -1.80
C LEU A 237 -17.65 3.73 -2.57
N LEU A 238 -18.39 2.81 -1.94
CA LEU A 238 -19.46 2.06 -2.57
C LEU A 238 -20.82 2.35 -1.91
N ASP A 239 -21.88 2.28 -2.69
CA ASP A 239 -23.23 2.42 -2.15
C ASP A 239 -23.65 1.19 -1.34
N VAL A 240 -23.71 1.36 -0.02
CA VAL A 240 -24.09 0.29 0.92
C VAL A 240 -25.58 -0.13 0.74
N SER A 241 -26.43 0.73 0.17
CA SER A 241 -27.84 0.38 -0.08
C SER A 241 -27.99 -0.70 -1.15
N SER A 242 -27.02 -0.79 -2.06
CA SER A 242 -26.93 -1.84 -3.09
C SER A 242 -26.37 -3.16 -2.57
N TRP A 243 -26.00 -3.23 -1.30
CA TRP A 243 -25.41 -4.41 -0.68
C TRP A 243 -26.48 -5.46 -0.40
N THR A 244 -26.53 -6.50 -1.20
CA THR A 244 -27.48 -7.60 -1.03
C THR A 244 -26.81 -8.84 -0.45
N SER A 245 -27.52 -9.61 0.35
CA SER A 245 -27.04 -10.87 0.91
C SER A 245 -27.18 -11.99 -0.11
N SER A 246 -26.31 -12.05 -1.12
CA SER A 246 -26.20 -13.18 -2.03
C SER A 246 -24.85 -13.89 -1.85
N SER A 247 -24.73 -15.11 -2.37
CA SER A 247 -23.49 -15.88 -2.31
C SER A 247 -22.32 -15.21 -3.05
N LEU A 248 -22.59 -14.28 -3.94
CA LEU A 248 -21.61 -13.49 -4.69
C LEU A 248 -21.33 -12.12 -4.06
N THR A 249 -22.06 -11.75 -3.00
CA THR A 249 -21.91 -10.45 -2.36
C THR A 249 -20.78 -10.53 -1.35
N PRO A 250 -19.83 -9.59 -1.38
CA PRO A 250 -18.77 -9.54 -0.39
C PRO A 250 -19.36 -9.22 1.00
N PRO A 251 -18.63 -9.49 2.08
CA PRO A 251 -19.08 -9.19 3.43
C PRO A 251 -19.40 -7.71 3.60
N VAL A 252 -20.45 -7.39 4.31
CA VAL A 252 -20.80 -6.01 4.63
C VAL A 252 -19.63 -5.34 5.34
N PRO A 253 -19.19 -4.16 4.87
CA PRO A 253 -18.09 -3.44 5.51
C PRO A 253 -18.44 -3.03 6.92
N PRO A 254 -17.48 -2.99 7.85
CA PRO A 254 -17.74 -2.55 9.21
C PRO A 254 -18.11 -1.06 9.25
N ALA A 255 -19.29 -0.78 9.78
CA ALA A 255 -19.73 0.58 10.06
C ALA A 255 -19.10 1.05 11.38
N GLY A 256 -18.63 2.25 11.40
CA GLY A 256 -18.25 2.93 12.63
C GLY A 256 -16.80 3.37 12.72
N ILE A 257 -16.60 4.47 13.46
CA ILE A 257 -15.30 5.14 13.63
C ILE A 257 -14.27 4.27 14.37
N GLY A 258 -14.74 3.30 15.17
CA GLY A 258 -13.86 2.39 15.91
C GLY A 258 -12.96 1.56 15.02
N HIS A 259 -13.46 1.13 13.87
CA HIS A 259 -12.68 0.36 12.90
C HIS A 259 -11.63 1.22 12.18
N LEU A 260 -11.95 2.47 11.86
CA LEU A 260 -10.97 3.43 11.37
C LEU A 260 -9.92 3.72 12.45
N GLY A 261 -10.34 3.92 13.70
CA GLY A 261 -9.43 4.11 14.83
C GLY A 261 -8.48 2.94 15.04
N LEU A 262 -8.96 1.71 14.91
CA LEU A 262 -8.13 0.50 14.97
C LEU A 262 -7.09 0.48 13.85
N LEU A 263 -7.50 0.78 12.61
CA LEU A 263 -6.60 0.82 11.46
C LEU A 263 -5.52 1.91 11.59
N VAL A 264 -5.90 3.10 12.05
CA VAL A 264 -4.97 4.20 12.35
C VAL A 264 -4.02 3.81 13.48
N GLY A 265 -4.54 3.13 14.51
CA GLY A 265 -3.72 2.58 15.59
C GLY A 265 -2.66 1.60 15.07
N TYR A 266 -3.03 0.69 14.18
CA TYR A 266 -2.06 -0.19 13.51
C TYR A 266 -1.02 0.59 12.72
N GLY A 267 -1.43 1.61 11.95
CA GLY A 267 -0.51 2.46 11.21
C GLY A 267 0.47 3.22 12.12
N ALA A 268 -0.01 3.77 13.23
CA ALA A 268 0.83 4.48 14.20
C ALA A 268 1.84 3.56 14.88
N VAL A 269 1.40 2.37 15.34
CA VAL A 269 2.28 1.36 15.91
C VAL A 269 3.31 0.91 14.88
N ALA A 270 2.90 0.66 13.63
CA ALA A 270 3.80 0.29 12.57
C ALA A 270 4.87 1.35 12.33
N LEU A 271 4.51 2.64 12.25
CA LEU A 271 5.48 3.73 12.08
C LEU A 271 6.49 3.80 13.22
N LEU A 272 6.04 3.64 14.47
CA LEU A 272 6.93 3.60 15.64
C LEU A 272 7.90 2.42 15.56
N VAL A 273 7.37 1.22 15.33
CA VAL A 273 8.16 -0.03 15.24
C VAL A 273 9.10 0.03 14.04
N GLY A 274 8.63 0.53 12.88
CA GLY A 274 9.45 0.71 11.69
C GLY A 274 10.60 1.70 11.90
N SER A 275 10.33 2.82 12.58
CA SER A 275 11.37 3.82 12.90
C SER A 275 12.44 3.25 13.82
N VAL A 276 12.04 2.50 14.86
CA VAL A 276 12.99 1.82 15.75
C VAL A 276 13.76 0.72 15.01
N GLY A 277 13.06 -0.06 14.15
CA GLY A 277 13.67 -1.12 13.35
C GLY A 277 14.72 -0.58 12.39
N MET A 278 14.40 0.47 11.63
CA MET A 278 15.37 1.14 10.76
C MET A 278 16.60 1.62 11.52
N HIS A 279 16.39 2.31 12.65
CA HIS A 279 17.49 2.83 13.44
C HIS A 279 18.37 1.70 13.97
N ARG A 280 17.80 0.75 14.72
CA ARG A 280 18.57 -0.26 15.46
C ARG A 280 19.08 -1.42 14.62
N ILE A 281 18.33 -1.84 13.61
CA ILE A 281 18.66 -3.03 12.84
C ILE A 281 19.41 -2.67 11.57
N VAL A 282 18.90 -1.68 10.81
CA VAL A 282 19.48 -1.34 9.51
C VAL A 282 20.68 -0.39 9.66
N TYR A 283 20.57 0.62 10.53
CA TYR A 283 21.62 1.64 10.66
C TYR A 283 22.69 1.33 11.74
N GLU A 284 22.34 0.76 12.91
CA GLU A 284 23.32 0.51 13.98
C GLU A 284 24.02 -0.84 13.85
N ARG A 285 23.29 -1.95 13.63
CA ARG A 285 23.89 -3.30 13.70
C ARG A 285 24.61 -3.70 12.42
N GLY A 286 24.28 -3.11 11.30
CA GLY A 286 24.74 -3.60 10.01
C GLY A 286 24.04 -4.89 9.58
N TRP A 287 24.12 -5.16 8.30
CA TRP A 287 23.63 -6.37 7.71
C TRP A 287 24.57 -7.53 8.06
N PRO A 288 24.12 -8.68 8.57
CA PRO A 288 24.97 -9.86 8.68
C PRO A 288 25.35 -10.31 7.27
N VAL A 289 26.64 -10.23 6.98
CA VAL A 289 27.25 -10.72 5.72
C VAL A 289 27.27 -12.24 5.75
#